data_04a46185e3858d7fa4be5c023d1c853a
#
_entry.id   04a46185e3858d7fa4be5c023d1c853a
#
_cell.length_a   1.000
_cell.length_b   1.000
_cell.length_c   1.000
_cell.angle_alpha   90.00
_cell.angle_beta   90.00
_cell.angle_gamma   90.00
#
_symmetry.space_group_name_H-M   'P 1'
#
loop_
_entity.id
_entity.type
_entity.pdbx_description
1 polymer ?
#
loop_
_entity_poly.entity_id
_entity_poly.type
_entity_poly.pdbx_seq_one_letter_code
_entity_poly.pdbx_strand_id
1 'polypeptide(L)'
;FKDHVAASAAAWDAEKIPYAHASFGLRNRIVRMPLLKGTVSMTLDGKQGCAKLMGRIKNPDLGSMRILHLPHSWNHCMGDHIIVFTVWPISAQETVVTTKWLVHKDAVEGVDYDVERMRKVWDATNDQDRRLAEENQRGINSIAYQPGPYSQTYEFGVVNFVDWYSERLLNNLGAAPAAYLKGVVAQ
;
A
#
# COMPACT_ATOMS: atom_id res chain seq x y z
N PHE A 1 -14.06 -13.00 -9.18
CA PHE A 1 -13.47 -12.22 -8.08
C PHE A 1 -14.54 -11.58 -7.19
N LYS A 2 -15.61 -10.99 -7.75
CA LYS A 2 -16.70 -10.36 -6.98
C LYS A 2 -17.36 -11.33 -5.99
N ASP A 3 -17.65 -12.55 -6.41
CA ASP A 3 -18.26 -13.58 -5.56
C ASP A 3 -17.33 -14.00 -4.41
N HIS A 4 -16.02 -14.04 -4.67
CA HIS A 4 -15.02 -14.31 -3.63
C HIS A 4 -14.95 -13.17 -2.61
N VAL A 5 -15.01 -11.91 -3.05
CA VAL A 5 -15.05 -10.74 -2.16
C VAL A 5 -16.30 -10.79 -1.28
N ALA A 6 -17.46 -11.08 -1.86
CA ALA A 6 -18.71 -11.18 -1.11
C ALA A 6 -18.70 -12.32 -0.08
N ALA A 7 -18.19 -13.50 -0.46
CA ALA A 7 -18.05 -14.63 0.45
C ALA A 7 -17.08 -14.34 1.61
N SER A 8 -15.97 -13.66 1.33
CA SER A 8 -15.02 -13.23 2.37
C SER A 8 -15.64 -12.21 3.31
N ALA A 9 -16.39 -11.24 2.79
CA ALA A 9 -17.10 -10.26 3.60
C ALA A 9 -18.09 -10.94 4.55
N ALA A 10 -18.90 -11.89 4.06
CA ALA A 10 -19.84 -12.64 4.89
C ALA A 10 -19.15 -13.47 5.99
N ALA A 11 -18.01 -14.08 5.69
CA ALA A 11 -17.21 -14.80 6.69
C ALA A 11 -16.64 -13.86 7.76
N TRP A 12 -16.16 -12.68 7.36
CA TRP A 12 -15.64 -11.67 8.30
C TRP A 12 -16.74 -11.07 9.17
N ASP A 13 -17.97 -10.88 8.63
CA ASP A 13 -19.14 -10.46 9.43
C ASP A 13 -19.48 -11.50 10.49
N ALA A 14 -19.50 -12.79 10.14
CA ALA A 14 -19.77 -13.87 11.08
C ALA A 14 -18.73 -13.92 12.22
N GLU A 15 -17.48 -13.61 11.93
CA GLU A 15 -16.39 -13.55 12.92
C GLU A 15 -16.22 -12.17 13.57
N LYS A 16 -17.05 -11.19 13.22
CA LYS A 16 -16.97 -9.78 13.68
C LYS A 16 -15.63 -9.12 13.37
N ILE A 17 -15.06 -9.43 12.21
CA ILE A 17 -13.81 -8.86 11.75
C ILE A 17 -14.10 -7.58 10.95
N PRO A 18 -13.53 -6.41 11.31
CA PRO A 18 -13.75 -5.18 10.57
C PRO A 18 -13.12 -5.26 9.17
N TYR A 19 -13.90 -4.97 8.13
CA TYR A 19 -13.40 -4.95 6.74
C TYR A 19 -13.84 -3.71 5.96
N ALA A 20 -14.74 -2.90 6.52
CA ALA A 20 -15.23 -1.70 5.86
C ALA A 20 -14.09 -0.72 5.54
N HIS A 21 -14.25 0.01 4.43
CA HIS A 21 -13.37 1.11 4.12
C HIS A 21 -13.52 2.20 5.17
N ALA A 22 -12.42 2.60 5.78
CA ALA A 22 -12.35 3.80 6.59
C ALA A 22 -11.40 4.79 5.92
N SER A 23 -11.90 5.99 5.64
CA SER A 23 -11.10 7.12 5.18
C SER A 23 -11.05 8.15 6.29
N PHE A 24 -9.88 8.42 6.80
CA PHE A 24 -9.64 9.47 7.81
C PHE A 24 -9.20 10.76 7.12
N GLY A 25 -10.12 11.38 6.40
CA GLY A 25 -9.81 12.48 5.49
C GLY A 25 -9.04 12.02 4.25
N LEU A 26 -8.49 12.97 3.49
CA LEU A 26 -7.72 12.70 2.26
C LEU A 26 -6.38 11.99 2.50
N ARG A 27 -5.93 11.87 3.75
CA ARG A 27 -4.54 11.50 4.11
C ARG A 27 -4.33 10.05 4.48
N ASN A 28 -5.37 9.39 4.96
CA ASN A 28 -5.24 8.04 5.49
C ASN A 28 -6.37 7.17 4.96
N ARG A 29 -6.03 5.98 4.56
CA ARG A 29 -6.99 5.01 4.07
C ARG A 29 -6.71 3.65 4.70
N ILE A 30 -7.75 3.02 5.21
CA ILE A 30 -7.71 1.65 5.69
C ILE A 30 -8.74 0.84 4.89
N VAL A 31 -8.33 -0.30 4.39
CA VAL A 31 -9.20 -1.23 3.68
C VAL A 31 -8.73 -2.66 3.91
N ARG A 32 -9.66 -3.57 4.16
CA ARG A 32 -9.39 -5.01 4.14
C ARG A 32 -9.81 -5.59 2.80
N MET A 33 -8.91 -6.33 2.17
CA MET A 33 -9.13 -7.00 0.90
C MET A 33 -8.87 -8.50 1.07
N PRO A 34 -9.70 -9.38 0.50
CA PRO A 34 -9.37 -10.79 0.47
C PRO A 34 -8.13 -11.02 -0.39
N LEU A 35 -7.37 -12.03 -0.05
CA LEU A 35 -6.34 -12.59 -0.91
C LEU A 35 -6.98 -13.48 -1.98
N LEU A 36 -6.20 -14.04 -2.86
CA LEU A 36 -6.72 -15.01 -3.83
C LEU A 36 -7.32 -16.21 -3.10
N LYS A 37 -8.37 -16.80 -3.67
CA LYS A 37 -9.01 -17.99 -3.08
C LYS A 37 -7.98 -19.09 -2.81
N GLY A 38 -7.97 -19.59 -1.58
CA GLY A 38 -7.05 -20.64 -1.16
C GLY A 38 -5.68 -20.13 -0.68
N THR A 39 -5.49 -18.81 -0.62
CA THR A 39 -4.28 -18.20 -0.03
C THR A 39 -4.63 -17.47 1.26
N VAL A 40 -3.76 -17.55 2.25
CA VAL A 40 -3.93 -16.92 3.57
C VAL A 40 -2.86 -15.88 3.89
N SER A 41 -1.80 -15.83 3.08
CA SER A 41 -0.69 -14.91 3.28
C SER A 41 -0.02 -14.49 1.96
N MET A 42 0.80 -13.45 1.99
CA MET A 42 1.56 -12.94 0.85
C MET A 42 2.93 -13.63 0.75
N THR A 43 2.91 -14.94 0.55
CA THR A 43 4.05 -15.80 0.22
C THR A 43 3.87 -16.37 -1.19
N LEU A 44 4.91 -16.92 -1.80
CA LEU A 44 4.82 -17.48 -3.16
C LEU A 44 3.83 -18.64 -3.26
N ASP A 45 3.67 -19.43 -2.20
CA ASP A 45 2.74 -20.56 -2.14
C ASP A 45 1.38 -20.20 -1.51
N GLY A 46 1.20 -18.94 -1.11
CA GLY A 46 -0.03 -18.44 -0.47
C GLY A 46 -0.28 -18.96 0.94
N LYS A 47 0.64 -19.73 1.52
CA LYS A 47 0.53 -20.27 2.89
C LYS A 47 1.12 -19.30 3.90
N GLN A 48 0.81 -19.51 5.18
CA GLN A 48 1.39 -18.72 6.27
C GLN A 48 2.92 -18.64 6.15
N GLY A 49 3.45 -17.43 6.27
CA GLY A 49 4.88 -17.15 6.32
C GLY A 49 5.45 -17.35 7.73
N CYS A 50 4.63 -17.08 8.75
CA CYS A 50 4.96 -17.30 10.15
C CYS A 50 3.93 -18.21 10.82
N ALA A 51 4.38 -19.22 11.59
CA ALA A 51 3.50 -20.14 12.30
C ALA A 51 2.69 -19.45 13.41
N LYS A 52 3.27 -18.39 14.02
CA LYS A 52 2.59 -17.60 15.06
C LYS A 52 1.84 -16.43 14.43
N LEU A 53 0.55 -16.34 14.74
CA LEU A 53 -0.29 -15.25 14.26
C LEU A 53 -0.07 -13.97 15.06
N MET A 54 -0.31 -12.83 14.42
CA MET A 54 -0.09 -11.50 14.99
C MET A 54 -1.08 -11.17 16.12
N GLY A 55 -0.55 -10.66 17.22
CA GLY A 55 -1.35 -10.14 18.31
C GLY A 55 -2.32 -11.17 18.88
N ARG A 56 -3.64 -10.93 18.75
CA ARG A 56 -4.71 -11.80 19.23
C ARG A 56 -5.47 -12.51 18.12
N ILE A 57 -4.94 -12.48 16.91
CA ILE A 57 -5.54 -13.13 15.74
C ILE A 57 -5.52 -14.66 15.95
N LYS A 58 -6.63 -15.32 15.61
CA LYS A 58 -6.79 -16.77 15.72
C LYS A 58 -7.01 -17.46 14.38
N ASN A 59 -7.47 -16.70 13.38
CA ASN A 59 -7.73 -17.19 12.04
C ASN A 59 -6.71 -16.56 11.07
N PRO A 60 -5.89 -17.33 10.34
CA PRO A 60 -4.94 -16.76 9.38
C PRO A 60 -5.63 -16.19 8.15
N ASP A 61 -6.84 -16.67 7.79
CA ASP A 61 -7.57 -16.24 6.59
C ASP A 61 -8.36 -14.95 6.85
N LEU A 62 -7.63 -13.87 7.06
CA LEU A 62 -8.20 -12.52 7.29
C LEU A 62 -8.02 -11.59 6.09
N GLY A 63 -7.54 -12.11 4.96
CA GLY A 63 -7.12 -11.27 3.85
C GLY A 63 -5.95 -10.36 4.25
N SER A 64 -5.82 -9.23 3.54
CA SER A 64 -4.82 -8.20 3.83
C SER A 64 -5.51 -6.90 4.24
N MET A 65 -5.26 -6.43 5.43
CA MET A 65 -5.62 -5.07 5.82
C MET A 65 -4.53 -4.12 5.31
N ARG A 66 -4.92 -3.25 4.40
CA ARG A 66 -4.02 -2.25 3.80
C ARG A 66 -4.24 -0.91 4.49
N ILE A 67 -3.15 -0.31 4.91
CA ILE A 67 -3.15 1.01 5.55
C ILE A 67 -2.27 1.91 4.70
N LEU A 68 -2.85 2.98 4.16
CA LEU A 68 -2.12 4.05 3.49
C LEU A 68 -2.06 5.25 4.42
N HIS A 69 -0.86 5.73 4.68
CA HIS A 69 -0.59 6.90 5.49
C HIS A 69 0.31 7.87 4.71
N LEU A 70 -0.30 8.94 4.19
CA LEU A 70 0.46 9.95 3.45
C LEU A 70 1.41 10.72 4.37
N PRO A 71 2.57 11.13 3.88
CA PRO A 71 3.01 11.07 2.48
C PRO A 71 3.76 9.79 2.09
N HIS A 72 4.21 9.00 3.04
CA HIS A 72 5.37 8.14 2.78
C HIS A 72 5.29 6.74 3.38
N SER A 73 4.11 6.28 3.82
CA SER A 73 4.01 4.94 4.41
C SER A 73 2.76 4.20 3.95
N TRP A 74 2.91 2.93 3.65
CA TRP A 74 1.79 2.01 3.49
C TRP A 74 2.15 0.63 4.05
N ASN A 75 1.13 -0.10 4.48
CA ASN A 75 1.30 -1.37 5.14
C ASN A 75 0.36 -2.42 4.58
N HIS A 76 0.82 -3.67 4.56
CA HIS A 76 0.01 -4.85 4.31
C HIS A 76 0.01 -5.72 5.55
N CYS A 77 -1.13 -5.82 6.22
CA CYS A 77 -1.26 -6.58 7.44
C CYS A 77 -2.04 -7.88 7.16
N MET A 78 -1.35 -8.99 7.15
CA MET A 78 -1.92 -10.34 7.11
C MET A 78 -2.13 -10.86 8.53
N GLY A 79 -2.66 -12.08 8.63
CA GLY A 79 -2.87 -12.73 9.94
C GLY A 79 -1.58 -13.14 10.63
N ASP A 80 -0.54 -13.41 9.86
CA ASP A 80 0.73 -14.01 10.31
C ASP A 80 1.92 -13.04 10.31
N HIS A 81 1.87 -11.97 9.53
CA HIS A 81 2.91 -10.95 9.51
C HIS A 81 2.38 -9.61 8.96
N ILE A 82 3.15 -8.56 9.16
CA ILE A 82 2.89 -7.23 8.61
C ILE A 82 4.08 -6.81 7.77
N ILE A 83 3.80 -6.22 6.61
CA ILE A 83 4.82 -5.60 5.77
C ILE A 83 4.61 -4.10 5.82
N VAL A 84 5.66 -3.38 6.19
CA VAL A 84 5.68 -1.92 6.33
C VAL A 84 6.59 -1.35 5.26
N PHE A 85 6.03 -0.49 4.42
CA PHE A 85 6.78 0.30 3.46
C PHE A 85 6.93 1.72 3.94
N THR A 86 8.12 2.27 3.75
CA THR A 86 8.40 3.67 4.01
C THR A 86 9.21 4.25 2.86
N VAL A 87 8.79 5.41 2.36
CA VAL A 87 9.41 6.11 1.24
C VAL A 87 10.03 7.41 1.75
N TRP A 88 11.31 7.58 1.53
CA TRP A 88 12.04 8.77 1.92
C TRP A 88 12.63 9.47 0.71
N PRO A 89 12.12 10.63 0.30
CA PRO A 89 12.73 11.43 -0.75
C PRO A 89 14.04 12.03 -0.23
N ILE A 90 15.13 11.73 -0.93
CA ILE A 90 16.48 12.26 -0.64
C ILE A 90 16.74 13.50 -1.48
N SER A 91 16.33 13.45 -2.73
CA SER A 91 16.43 14.57 -3.69
C SER A 91 15.27 14.51 -4.70
N ALA A 92 15.25 15.42 -5.65
CA ALA A 92 14.27 15.41 -6.74
C ALA A 92 14.39 14.16 -7.65
N GLN A 93 15.51 13.47 -7.62
CA GLN A 93 15.81 12.31 -8.48
C GLN A 93 16.16 11.05 -7.70
N GLU A 94 16.13 11.11 -6.38
CA GLU A 94 16.52 9.99 -5.53
C GLU A 94 15.53 9.79 -4.39
N THR A 95 15.08 8.56 -4.24
CA THR A 95 14.16 8.13 -3.19
C THR A 95 14.61 6.79 -2.62
N VAL A 96 14.64 6.69 -1.28
CA VAL A 96 14.90 5.43 -0.57
C VAL A 96 13.57 4.80 -0.20
N VAL A 97 13.35 3.55 -0.62
CA VAL A 97 12.21 2.73 -0.19
C VAL A 97 12.72 1.66 0.77
N THR A 98 12.15 1.63 1.96
CA THR A 98 12.47 0.63 2.98
C THR A 98 11.27 -0.30 3.17
N THR A 99 11.52 -1.60 3.16
CA THR A 99 10.52 -2.63 3.46
C THR A 99 10.91 -3.38 4.72
N LYS A 100 9.99 -3.49 5.66
CA LYS A 100 10.19 -4.22 6.94
C LYS A 100 9.11 -5.26 7.11
N TRP A 101 9.49 -6.44 7.59
CA TRP A 101 8.57 -7.50 7.99
C TRP A 101 8.48 -7.57 9.50
N LEU A 102 7.27 -7.53 10.02
CA LEU A 102 6.99 -7.67 11.44
C LEU A 102 6.29 -9.00 11.64
N VAL A 103 6.80 -9.82 12.55
CA VAL A 103 6.22 -11.09 12.97
C VAL A 103 5.79 -11.04 14.43
N HIS A 104 5.10 -12.07 14.92
CA HIS A 104 4.75 -12.15 16.35
C HIS A 104 6.00 -12.00 17.22
N LYS A 105 5.91 -11.26 18.31
CA LYS A 105 7.04 -10.94 19.20
C LYS A 105 7.79 -12.15 19.77
N ASP A 106 7.10 -13.28 19.88
CA ASP A 106 7.67 -14.55 20.37
C ASP A 106 7.99 -15.53 19.23
N ALA A 107 7.94 -15.08 17.96
CA ALA A 107 8.33 -15.90 16.81
C ALA A 107 9.86 -16.00 16.71
N VAL A 108 10.33 -17.20 16.42
CA VAL A 108 11.75 -17.53 16.33
C VAL A 108 12.10 -17.86 14.89
N GLU A 109 13.11 -17.17 14.33
CA GLU A 109 13.62 -17.45 12.99
C GLU A 109 14.18 -18.85 12.89
N GLY A 110 13.93 -19.53 11.78
CA GLY A 110 14.31 -20.91 11.54
C GLY A 110 13.40 -21.95 12.22
N VAL A 111 12.47 -21.50 13.08
CA VAL A 111 11.48 -22.36 13.76
C VAL A 111 10.06 -21.98 13.34
N ASP A 112 9.69 -20.73 13.56
CA ASP A 112 8.34 -20.22 13.29
C ASP A 112 8.23 -19.56 11.92
N TYR A 113 9.31 -19.04 11.38
CA TYR A 113 9.38 -18.40 10.06
C TYR A 113 10.76 -18.53 9.44
N ASP A 114 10.81 -18.39 8.12
CA ASP A 114 12.03 -18.29 7.32
C ASP A 114 12.00 -16.95 6.57
N VAL A 115 13.04 -16.12 6.76
CA VAL A 115 13.14 -14.78 6.18
C VAL A 115 13.14 -14.83 4.65
N GLU A 116 13.92 -15.75 4.07
CA GLU A 116 14.04 -15.88 2.62
C GLU A 116 12.70 -16.25 1.98
N ARG A 117 11.92 -17.12 2.61
CA ARG A 117 10.58 -17.49 2.14
C ARG A 117 9.61 -16.32 2.24
N MET A 118 9.65 -15.56 3.33
CA MET A 118 8.72 -14.45 3.55
C MET A 118 8.96 -13.28 2.59
N ARG A 119 10.23 -12.99 2.27
CA ARG A 119 10.57 -11.80 1.48
C ARG A 119 10.42 -12.00 -0.03
N LYS A 120 10.48 -13.23 -0.55
CA LYS A 120 10.54 -13.54 -2.00
C LYS A 120 9.50 -12.84 -2.87
N VAL A 121 8.25 -12.77 -2.43
CA VAL A 121 7.18 -12.08 -3.18
C VAL A 121 7.52 -10.60 -3.35
N TRP A 122 7.91 -9.97 -2.24
CA TRP A 122 8.14 -8.54 -2.21
C TRP A 122 9.49 -8.14 -2.79
N ASP A 123 10.51 -8.99 -2.71
CA ASP A 123 11.78 -8.76 -3.42
C ASP A 123 11.50 -8.66 -4.92
N ALA A 124 10.74 -9.62 -5.47
CA ALA A 124 10.38 -9.61 -6.89
C ALA A 124 9.48 -8.41 -7.25
N THR A 125 8.47 -8.12 -6.44
CA THR A 125 7.54 -7.00 -6.66
C THR A 125 8.27 -5.66 -6.57
N ASN A 126 9.05 -5.46 -5.52
CA ASN A 126 9.81 -4.22 -5.33
C ASN A 126 10.83 -3.98 -6.46
N ASP A 127 11.46 -5.03 -6.97
CA ASP A 127 12.41 -4.90 -8.08
C ASP A 127 11.71 -4.52 -9.40
N GLN A 128 10.52 -5.07 -9.64
CA GLN A 128 9.68 -4.70 -10.78
C GLN A 128 9.20 -3.25 -10.66
N ASP A 129 8.67 -2.86 -9.51
CA ASP A 129 8.16 -1.51 -9.25
C ASP A 129 9.29 -0.47 -9.30
N ARG A 130 10.47 -0.78 -8.75
CA ARG A 130 11.65 0.08 -8.84
C ARG A 130 12.00 0.35 -10.29
N ARG A 131 12.10 -0.69 -11.11
CA ARG A 131 12.44 -0.56 -12.54
C ARG A 131 11.42 0.29 -13.27
N LEU A 132 10.14 0.04 -13.04
CA LEU A 132 9.05 0.82 -13.63
C LEU A 132 9.11 2.29 -13.21
N ALA A 133 9.30 2.58 -11.93
CA ALA A 133 9.40 3.95 -11.41
C ALA A 133 10.60 4.70 -11.99
N GLU A 134 11.77 4.07 -12.06
CA GLU A 134 12.99 4.66 -12.64
C GLU A 134 12.81 4.94 -14.14
N GLU A 135 12.19 4.02 -14.89
CA GLU A 135 11.92 4.20 -16.32
C GLU A 135 10.90 5.30 -16.57
N ASN A 136 9.84 5.34 -15.77
CA ASN A 136 8.84 6.40 -15.86
C ASN A 136 9.45 7.78 -15.55
N GLN A 137 10.29 7.88 -14.53
CA GLN A 137 10.99 9.13 -14.20
C GLN A 137 11.93 9.60 -15.34
N ARG A 138 12.60 8.68 -16.02
CA ARG A 138 13.38 9.05 -17.22
C ARG A 138 12.52 9.63 -18.33
N GLY A 139 11.32 9.08 -18.52
CA GLY A 139 10.32 9.61 -19.44
C GLY A 139 9.84 11.02 -19.04
N ILE A 140 9.54 11.23 -17.78
CA ILE A 140 9.11 12.53 -17.22
C ILE A 140 10.20 13.59 -17.38
N ASN A 141 11.47 13.23 -17.27
CA ASN A 141 12.60 14.14 -17.45
C ASN A 141 12.88 14.51 -18.92
N SER A 142 12.17 13.90 -19.87
CA SER A 142 12.30 14.22 -21.29
C SER A 142 11.74 15.60 -21.61
N ILE A 143 12.41 16.33 -22.50
CA ILE A 143 11.91 17.64 -23.02
C ILE A 143 10.60 17.50 -23.79
N ALA A 144 10.25 16.31 -24.25
CA ALA A 144 9.01 16.02 -24.96
C ALA A 144 7.86 15.62 -24.02
N TYR A 145 8.11 15.50 -22.70
CA TYR A 145 7.09 15.08 -21.76
C TYR A 145 5.93 16.10 -21.67
N GLN A 146 4.73 15.55 -21.75
CA GLN A 146 3.48 16.28 -21.50
C GLN A 146 2.67 15.50 -20.48
N PRO A 147 2.19 16.09 -19.39
CA PRO A 147 1.35 15.39 -18.42
C PRO A 147 0.03 14.98 -19.08
N GLY A 148 -0.36 13.72 -18.87
CA GLY A 148 -1.65 13.20 -19.28
C GLY A 148 -2.74 13.42 -18.21
N PRO A 149 -4.01 13.25 -18.56
CA PRO A 149 -5.11 13.28 -17.61
C PRO A 149 -5.08 12.04 -16.72
N TYR A 150 -5.48 12.20 -15.46
CA TYR A 150 -5.69 11.08 -14.57
C TYR A 150 -7.00 10.34 -14.87
N SER A 151 -6.97 9.02 -14.75
CA SER A 151 -8.18 8.20 -14.80
C SER A 151 -9.03 8.45 -13.55
N GLN A 152 -10.25 8.95 -13.73
CA GLN A 152 -11.18 9.14 -12.61
C GLN A 152 -11.57 7.83 -11.91
N THR A 153 -11.52 6.71 -12.61
CA THR A 153 -11.91 5.40 -12.08
C THR A 153 -10.77 4.71 -11.33
N TYR A 154 -9.53 4.79 -11.83
CA TYR A 154 -8.42 3.99 -11.33
C TYR A 154 -7.36 4.78 -10.58
N GLU A 155 -7.26 6.09 -10.83
CA GLU A 155 -6.18 6.94 -10.30
C GLU A 155 -6.64 7.94 -9.24
N PHE A 156 -7.83 7.74 -8.66
CA PHE A 156 -8.33 8.62 -7.60
C PHE A 156 -7.37 8.72 -6.41
N GLY A 157 -6.59 7.68 -6.14
CA GLY A 157 -5.56 7.69 -5.10
C GLY A 157 -4.38 8.61 -5.43
N VAL A 158 -4.00 8.68 -6.71
CA VAL A 158 -2.97 9.61 -7.21
C VAL A 158 -3.48 11.04 -7.13
N VAL A 159 -4.71 11.29 -7.58
CA VAL A 159 -5.35 12.61 -7.49
C VAL A 159 -5.37 13.10 -6.03
N ASN A 160 -5.82 12.28 -5.10
CA ASN A 160 -5.82 12.61 -3.67
C ASN A 160 -4.43 12.94 -3.12
N PHE A 161 -3.41 12.23 -3.57
CA PHE A 161 -2.03 12.52 -3.18
C PHE A 161 -1.57 13.87 -3.75
N VAL A 162 -1.83 14.13 -5.03
CA VAL A 162 -1.44 15.37 -5.70
C VAL A 162 -2.15 16.57 -5.07
N ASP A 163 -3.44 16.46 -4.78
CA ASP A 163 -4.21 17.52 -4.12
C ASP A 163 -3.64 17.82 -2.72
N TRP A 164 -3.40 16.78 -1.94
CA TRP A 164 -2.81 16.90 -0.61
C TRP A 164 -1.41 17.53 -0.67
N TYR A 165 -0.56 17.07 -1.59
CA TYR A 165 0.81 17.60 -1.74
C TYR A 165 0.82 19.05 -2.18
N SER A 166 -0.01 19.38 -3.17
CA SER A 166 -0.16 20.76 -3.68
C SER A 166 -0.66 21.72 -2.61
N GLU A 167 -1.66 21.33 -1.82
CA GLU A 167 -2.15 22.11 -0.68
C GLU A 167 -1.02 22.39 0.33
N ARG A 168 -0.24 21.35 0.67
CA ARG A 168 0.89 21.49 1.62
C ARG A 168 1.99 22.39 1.09
N LEU A 169 2.33 22.24 -0.20
CA LEU A 169 3.35 23.05 -0.84
C LEU A 169 2.94 24.53 -0.87
N LEU A 170 1.72 24.83 -1.30
CA LEU A 170 1.19 26.19 -1.36
C LEU A 170 1.15 26.84 0.02
N ASN A 171 0.69 26.12 1.04
CA ASN A 171 0.65 26.61 2.41
C ASN A 171 2.04 26.94 2.95
N ASN A 172 3.05 26.13 2.63
CA ASN A 172 4.44 26.35 3.06
C ASN A 172 5.14 27.48 2.29
N LEU A 173 4.77 27.68 1.05
CA LEU A 173 5.31 28.77 0.22
C LEU A 173 4.63 30.12 0.46
N GLY A 174 3.58 30.16 1.30
CA GLY A 174 2.81 31.38 1.54
C GLY A 174 2.00 31.87 0.31
N ALA A 175 1.84 31.03 -0.70
CA ALA A 175 1.06 31.35 -1.88
C ALA A 175 -0.45 31.12 -1.61
N ALA A 176 -1.30 32.04 -2.03
CA ALA A 176 -2.75 31.86 -1.91
C ALA A 176 -3.24 30.68 -2.76
N PRO A 177 -3.91 29.69 -2.18
CA PRO A 177 -4.24 28.43 -2.84
C PRO A 177 -5.17 28.55 -4.06
N ALA A 178 -5.91 29.64 -4.17
CA ALA A 178 -7.14 29.67 -4.97
C ALA A 178 -6.96 29.84 -6.49
N ALA A 179 -5.82 30.36 -6.97
CA ALA A 179 -5.65 30.68 -8.38
C ALA A 179 -5.01 29.57 -9.22
N TYR A 180 -4.15 28.75 -8.59
CA TYR A 180 -3.36 27.74 -9.30
C TYR A 180 -4.10 26.41 -9.50
N LEU A 181 -4.90 25.99 -8.51
CA LEU A 181 -5.60 24.70 -8.55
C LEU A 181 -6.80 24.66 -9.50
N LYS A 182 -7.40 25.79 -9.83
CA LYS A 182 -8.53 25.85 -10.78
C LYS A 182 -8.13 25.54 -12.23
N GLY A 183 -6.85 25.63 -12.57
CA GLY A 183 -6.35 25.34 -13.92
C GLY A 183 -5.95 23.87 -14.14
N VAL A 184 -5.68 23.11 -13.08
CA VAL A 184 -5.18 21.72 -13.17
C VAL A 184 -6.34 20.70 -13.11
N VAL A 185 -7.45 21.05 -12.51
CA VAL A 185 -8.64 20.17 -12.36
C VAL A 185 -9.68 20.34 -13.46
N ALA A 186 -9.52 21.33 -14.34
CA ALA A 186 -10.51 21.71 -15.36
C ALA A 186 -10.11 21.35 -16.81
N GLN A 187 -9.16 20.44 -17.02
CA GLN A 187 -8.85 19.91 -18.35
C GLN A 187 -9.12 18.42 -18.45
#